data_ee67730f21359c2b632493a00079f72c
#
_entry.id   ee67730f21359c2b632493a00079f72c
#
_cell.length_a   1.000
_cell.length_b   1.000
_cell.length_c   1.000
_cell.angle_alpha   90.00
_cell.angle_beta   90.00
_cell.angle_gamma   90.00
#
_symmetry.space_group_name_H-M   'P 1'
#
loop_
_entity.id
_entity.type
_entity.pdbx_description
1 polymer ?
#
loop_
_entity_poly.entity_id
_entity_poly.type
_entity_poly.pdbx_seq_one_letter_code
_entity_poly.pdbx_strand_id
1 'polypeptide(L)'
;MSLAGQFTTFCCTHEQPINEESRAAFLMAILDVAPWTRLQYARMLRSMSEMNRTPLGMMILGIQKIAARWETKQARPLTEEEMNQVIRSRTDWKERVVFRLAWITASRLFGIAALTPNNFTLEPDGTLILDWSVAPKTARADPHRASRFVKIRGQDAFDTMNLCRTLQEKEKLTNITNAKVERALAPWGATAHSIKRGVLRHAAEIVETYNLDPHVISQFVKHVNPFEIPQNTVRYLRKYTTMLTQVSSLVALM
;
A
#
# COMPACT_ATOMS: atom_id res chain seq x y z
N MET A 1 -22.83 2.34 3.34
CA MET A 1 -23.54 1.02 3.43
C MET A 1 -22.56 -0.06 3.04
N SER A 2 -22.50 -1.20 3.75
CA SER A 2 -21.66 -2.35 3.38
C SER A 2 -22.19 -3.01 2.11
N LEU A 3 -21.33 -3.79 1.40
CA LEU A 3 -21.77 -4.56 0.22
C LEU A 3 -22.94 -5.51 0.55
N ALA A 4 -22.84 -6.21 1.69
CA ALA A 4 -23.93 -7.07 2.16
C ALA A 4 -25.24 -6.29 2.31
N GLY A 5 -25.19 -5.11 2.93
CA GLY A 5 -26.37 -4.24 3.07
C GLY A 5 -26.93 -3.78 1.71
N GLN A 6 -26.06 -3.41 0.76
CA GLN A 6 -26.50 -3.04 -0.60
C GLN A 6 -27.19 -4.21 -1.31
N PHE A 7 -26.62 -5.41 -1.21
CA PHE A 7 -27.18 -6.62 -1.80
C PHE A 7 -28.51 -7.01 -1.14
N THR A 8 -28.59 -6.98 0.19
CA THR A 8 -29.85 -7.25 0.91
C THR A 8 -30.94 -6.24 0.50
N THR A 9 -30.61 -4.95 0.45
CA THR A 9 -31.55 -3.91 -0.01
C THR A 9 -32.02 -4.20 -1.43
N PHE A 10 -31.12 -4.58 -2.34
CA PHE A 10 -31.47 -4.97 -3.70
C PHE A 10 -32.46 -6.12 -3.72
N CYS A 11 -32.18 -7.21 -2.98
CA CYS A 11 -33.09 -8.37 -2.90
C CYS A 11 -34.47 -7.98 -2.35
N CYS A 12 -34.53 -7.17 -1.30
CA CYS A 12 -35.79 -6.68 -0.74
C CYS A 12 -36.57 -5.82 -1.74
N THR A 13 -35.88 -4.89 -2.41
CA THR A 13 -36.53 -3.98 -3.39
C THR A 13 -37.11 -4.71 -4.59
N HIS A 14 -36.44 -5.79 -5.02
CA HIS A 14 -36.86 -6.59 -6.18
C HIS A 14 -37.61 -7.86 -5.81
N GLU A 15 -37.97 -8.04 -4.54
CA GLU A 15 -38.66 -9.23 -4.01
C GLU A 15 -38.00 -10.54 -4.40
N GLN A 16 -36.65 -10.55 -4.41
CA GLN A 16 -35.86 -11.70 -4.83
C GLN A 16 -35.30 -12.47 -3.63
N PRO A 17 -35.28 -13.81 -3.67
CA PRO A 17 -34.61 -14.60 -2.64
C PRO A 17 -33.09 -14.37 -2.66
N ILE A 18 -32.45 -14.56 -1.51
CA ILE A 18 -30.99 -14.50 -1.41
C ILE A 18 -30.41 -15.82 -1.95
N ASN A 19 -30.16 -15.85 -3.25
CA ASN A 19 -29.59 -16.99 -3.95
C ASN A 19 -28.53 -16.53 -4.96
N GLU A 20 -28.08 -17.42 -5.82
CA GLU A 20 -27.06 -17.12 -6.81
C GLU A 20 -27.58 -16.26 -7.96
N GLU A 21 -28.82 -16.46 -8.36
CA GLU A 21 -29.46 -15.70 -9.43
C GLU A 21 -29.60 -14.23 -9.04
N SER A 22 -30.04 -13.96 -7.81
CA SER A 22 -30.12 -12.60 -7.28
C SER A 22 -28.74 -11.95 -7.13
N ARG A 23 -27.68 -12.71 -6.81
CA ARG A 23 -26.29 -12.19 -6.81
C ARG A 23 -25.85 -11.80 -8.21
N ALA A 24 -26.14 -12.64 -9.21
CA ALA A 24 -25.83 -12.31 -10.60
C ALA A 24 -26.61 -11.09 -11.08
N ALA A 25 -27.92 -11.01 -10.77
CA ALA A 25 -28.77 -9.88 -11.08
C ALA A 25 -28.27 -8.57 -10.43
N PHE A 26 -27.86 -8.63 -9.16
CA PHE A 26 -27.25 -7.48 -8.48
C PHE A 26 -25.97 -7.00 -9.18
N LEU A 27 -25.07 -7.92 -9.58
CA LEU A 27 -23.85 -7.56 -10.28
C LEU A 27 -24.11 -6.97 -11.68
N MET A 28 -25.23 -7.31 -12.31
CA MET A 28 -25.69 -6.70 -13.55
C MET A 28 -26.31 -5.32 -13.32
N ALA A 29 -26.97 -5.10 -12.18
CA ALA A 29 -27.59 -3.83 -11.85
C ALA A 29 -26.55 -2.71 -11.52
N ILE A 30 -25.32 -3.08 -11.10
CA ILE A 30 -24.24 -2.13 -10.75
C ILE A 30 -23.20 -1.98 -11.87
N LEU A 31 -23.64 -1.81 -13.12
CA LEU A 31 -22.73 -1.68 -14.27
C LEU A 31 -21.92 -0.36 -14.27
N ASP A 32 -22.41 0.66 -13.61
CA ASP A 32 -21.80 1.98 -13.41
C ASP A 32 -20.58 1.94 -12.46
N VAL A 33 -20.48 0.89 -11.66
CA VAL A 33 -19.34 0.71 -10.74
C VAL A 33 -18.10 0.30 -11.53
N ALA A 34 -16.96 0.92 -11.18
CA ALA A 34 -15.67 0.63 -11.81
C ALA A 34 -15.39 -0.89 -11.87
N PRO A 35 -14.90 -1.44 -13.01
CA PRO A 35 -14.77 -2.89 -13.22
C PRO A 35 -13.98 -3.62 -12.13
N TRP A 36 -12.94 -3.01 -11.56
CA TRP A 36 -12.18 -3.59 -10.46
C TRP A 36 -12.98 -3.67 -9.15
N THR A 37 -13.79 -2.66 -8.85
CA THR A 37 -14.69 -2.67 -7.69
C THR A 37 -15.78 -3.71 -7.87
N ARG A 38 -16.37 -3.80 -9.07
CA ARG A 38 -17.35 -4.82 -9.42
C ARG A 38 -16.77 -6.24 -9.30
N LEU A 39 -15.52 -6.44 -9.73
CA LEU A 39 -14.81 -7.71 -9.54
C LEU A 39 -14.63 -8.06 -8.05
N GLN A 40 -14.28 -7.09 -7.22
CA GLN A 40 -14.20 -7.32 -5.78
C GLN A 40 -15.55 -7.70 -5.18
N TYR A 41 -16.64 -7.01 -5.59
CA TYR A 41 -17.98 -7.32 -5.15
C TYR A 41 -18.38 -8.74 -5.56
N ALA A 42 -18.11 -9.13 -6.80
CA ALA A 42 -18.37 -10.46 -7.31
C ALA A 42 -17.64 -11.55 -6.49
N ARG A 43 -16.37 -11.32 -6.17
CA ARG A 43 -15.57 -12.23 -5.32
C ARG A 43 -16.11 -12.32 -3.89
N MET A 44 -16.54 -11.20 -3.31
CA MET A 44 -17.15 -11.19 -1.97
C MET A 44 -18.49 -11.91 -1.96
N LEU A 45 -19.35 -11.69 -2.95
CA LEU A 45 -20.63 -12.40 -3.07
C LEU A 45 -20.42 -13.90 -3.29
N ARG A 46 -19.39 -14.29 -4.05
CA ARG A 46 -19.02 -15.71 -4.22
C ARG A 46 -18.57 -16.36 -2.91
N SER A 47 -17.81 -15.66 -2.07
CA SER A 47 -17.35 -16.20 -0.78
C SER A 47 -18.50 -16.45 0.21
N MET A 48 -19.68 -15.89 -0.07
CA MET A 48 -20.92 -16.13 0.70
C MET A 48 -21.74 -17.29 0.13
N SER A 49 -21.23 -18.03 -0.87
CA SER A 49 -21.89 -19.16 -1.52
C SER A 49 -21.18 -20.45 -1.17
N GLU A 50 -21.94 -21.49 -0.83
CA GLU A 50 -21.41 -22.82 -0.52
C GLU A 50 -21.04 -23.66 -1.75
N MET A 51 -21.38 -23.22 -2.97
CA MET A 51 -21.22 -23.99 -4.19
C MET A 51 -20.12 -23.49 -5.12
N ASN A 52 -19.28 -24.41 -5.61
CA ASN A 52 -18.05 -24.11 -6.36
C ASN A 52 -18.19 -24.04 -7.91
N ARG A 53 -19.35 -24.34 -8.50
CA ARG A 53 -19.55 -24.35 -9.97
C ARG A 53 -20.91 -23.76 -10.33
N THR A 54 -20.91 -22.50 -10.67
CA THR A 54 -22.15 -21.75 -10.79
C THR A 54 -22.04 -20.72 -11.92
N PRO A 55 -23.16 -20.27 -12.51
CA PRO A 55 -23.23 -19.13 -13.43
C PRO A 55 -22.47 -17.90 -12.93
N LEU A 56 -22.47 -17.64 -11.62
CA LEU A 56 -21.68 -16.58 -10.98
C LEU A 56 -20.16 -16.75 -11.23
N GLY A 57 -19.66 -17.98 -11.28
CA GLY A 57 -18.24 -18.24 -11.59
C GLY A 57 -17.84 -17.79 -12.99
N MET A 58 -18.65 -18.06 -13.99
CA MET A 58 -18.45 -17.60 -15.37
C MET A 58 -18.55 -16.08 -15.49
N MET A 59 -19.51 -15.48 -14.79
CA MET A 59 -19.68 -14.03 -14.72
C MET A 59 -18.45 -13.37 -14.09
N ILE A 60 -17.89 -13.92 -13.02
CA ILE A 60 -16.64 -13.43 -12.39
C ILE A 60 -15.49 -13.44 -13.39
N LEU A 61 -15.34 -14.51 -14.19
CA LEU A 61 -14.31 -14.58 -15.23
C LEU A 61 -14.51 -13.50 -16.31
N GLY A 62 -15.76 -13.26 -16.71
CA GLY A 62 -16.10 -12.17 -17.63
C GLY A 62 -15.74 -10.80 -17.08
N ILE A 63 -16.14 -10.49 -15.84
CA ILE A 63 -15.82 -9.24 -15.15
C ILE A 63 -14.29 -9.10 -14.99
N GLN A 64 -13.59 -10.19 -14.68
CA GLN A 64 -12.12 -10.19 -14.57
C GLN A 64 -11.44 -9.82 -15.89
N LYS A 65 -11.91 -10.33 -17.02
CA LYS A 65 -11.39 -9.98 -18.36
C LYS A 65 -11.63 -8.50 -18.66
N ILE A 66 -12.81 -7.96 -18.34
CA ILE A 66 -13.12 -6.54 -18.50
C ILE A 66 -12.22 -5.70 -17.59
N ALA A 67 -12.12 -6.06 -16.30
CA ALA A 67 -11.29 -5.35 -15.35
C ALA A 67 -9.80 -5.36 -15.74
N ALA A 68 -9.29 -6.45 -16.32
CA ALA A 68 -7.91 -6.55 -16.78
C ALA A 68 -7.59 -5.59 -17.94
N ARG A 69 -8.58 -5.26 -18.77
CA ARG A 69 -8.45 -4.31 -19.89
C ARG A 69 -8.64 -2.86 -19.45
N TRP A 70 -9.21 -2.65 -18.25
CA TRP A 70 -9.50 -1.32 -17.74
C TRP A 70 -8.24 -0.66 -17.18
N GLU A 71 -7.91 0.47 -17.76
CA GLU A 71 -6.77 1.27 -17.30
C GLU A 71 -7.09 1.90 -15.94
N THR A 72 -6.46 1.40 -14.88
CA THR A 72 -6.61 2.02 -13.56
C THR A 72 -5.77 3.29 -13.50
N LYS A 73 -6.41 4.43 -13.25
CA LYS A 73 -5.69 5.67 -12.91
C LYS A 73 -4.86 5.41 -11.67
N GLN A 74 -3.57 5.30 -11.86
CA GLN A 74 -2.65 5.08 -10.76
C GLN A 74 -2.13 6.44 -10.27
N ALA A 75 -2.05 6.60 -8.93
CA ALA A 75 -1.40 7.77 -8.36
C ALA A 75 0.03 7.90 -8.91
N ARG A 76 0.44 9.08 -9.36
CA ARG A 76 1.79 9.28 -9.84
C ARG A 76 2.80 9.14 -8.67
N PRO A 77 3.98 8.57 -8.89
CA PRO A 77 5.04 8.58 -7.87
C PRO A 77 5.57 10.01 -7.65
N LEU A 78 5.83 10.37 -6.40
CA LEU A 78 6.61 11.58 -6.07
C LEU A 78 8.10 11.33 -6.34
N THR A 79 8.82 12.37 -6.75
CA THR A 79 10.29 12.35 -6.72
C THR A 79 10.80 12.63 -5.31
N GLU A 80 12.09 12.40 -5.08
CA GLU A 80 12.73 12.75 -3.80
C GLU A 80 12.69 14.25 -3.55
N GLU A 81 12.97 15.09 -4.56
CA GLU A 81 12.91 16.54 -4.46
C GLU A 81 11.51 17.02 -4.10
N GLU A 82 10.48 16.50 -4.77
CA GLU A 82 9.09 16.83 -4.47
C GLU A 82 8.73 16.44 -3.03
N MET A 83 9.17 15.26 -2.58
CA MET A 83 8.94 14.82 -1.21
C MET A 83 9.65 15.71 -0.18
N ASN A 84 10.88 16.11 -0.45
CA ASN A 84 11.61 17.05 0.39
C ASN A 84 10.91 18.42 0.45
N GLN A 85 10.35 18.90 -0.64
CA GLN A 85 9.54 20.12 -0.67
C GLN A 85 8.25 19.97 0.14
N VAL A 86 7.55 18.83 0.02
CA VAL A 86 6.37 18.49 0.84
C VAL A 86 6.74 18.57 2.33
N ILE A 87 7.84 17.93 2.74
CA ILE A 87 8.29 17.93 4.14
C ILE A 87 8.60 19.35 4.63
N ARG A 88 9.37 20.12 3.85
CA ARG A 88 9.75 21.51 4.19
C ARG A 88 8.54 22.43 4.28
N SER A 89 7.49 22.20 3.50
CA SER A 89 6.26 23.00 3.51
C SER A 89 5.39 22.78 4.76
N ARG A 90 5.67 21.76 5.59
CA ARG A 90 4.93 21.54 6.84
C ARG A 90 5.38 22.49 7.92
N THR A 91 4.43 23.18 8.53
CA THR A 91 4.69 24.05 9.70
C THR A 91 4.85 23.23 10.97
N ASP A 92 4.07 22.16 11.11
CA ASP A 92 4.17 21.23 12.23
C ASP A 92 5.36 20.28 12.03
N TRP A 93 6.34 20.37 12.93
CA TRP A 93 7.53 19.54 12.88
C TRP A 93 7.23 18.04 13.08
N LYS A 94 6.19 17.69 13.85
CA LYS A 94 5.73 16.31 14.02
C LYS A 94 5.26 15.74 12.68
N GLU A 95 4.52 16.53 11.89
CA GLU A 95 4.12 16.13 10.54
C GLU A 95 5.36 15.93 9.64
N ARG A 96 6.39 16.81 9.74
CA ARG A 96 7.64 16.63 8.98
C ARG A 96 8.31 15.30 9.27
N VAL A 97 8.44 14.93 10.53
CA VAL A 97 9.01 13.62 10.93
C VAL A 97 8.17 12.46 10.39
N VAL A 98 6.84 12.53 10.49
CA VAL A 98 5.94 11.48 10.01
C VAL A 98 6.00 11.32 8.48
N PHE A 99 6.05 12.40 7.72
CA PHE A 99 6.23 12.35 6.27
C PHE A 99 7.59 11.75 5.90
N ARG A 100 8.66 12.16 6.61
CA ARG A 100 10.01 11.63 6.40
C ARG A 100 10.08 10.13 6.70
N LEU A 101 9.51 9.69 7.84
CA LEU A 101 9.41 8.26 8.19
C LEU A 101 8.64 7.45 7.14
N ALA A 102 7.52 7.98 6.62
CA ALA A 102 6.76 7.32 5.59
C ALA A 102 7.61 7.12 4.31
N TRP A 103 8.45 8.09 3.97
CA TRP A 103 9.39 8.01 2.86
C TRP A 103 10.47 6.98 3.11
N ILE A 104 11.30 7.12 4.12
CA ILE A 104 12.46 6.26 4.36
C ILE A 104 12.10 4.81 4.71
N THR A 105 10.86 4.53 5.12
CA THR A 105 10.40 3.19 5.46
C THR A 105 9.49 2.56 4.39
N ALA A 106 9.26 3.19 3.25
CA ALA A 106 8.31 2.77 2.22
C ALA A 106 6.92 2.44 2.77
N SER A 107 6.48 3.15 3.80
CA SER A 107 5.28 2.83 4.54
C SER A 107 4.10 3.72 4.12
N ARG A 108 2.88 3.27 4.42
CA ARG A 108 1.70 4.12 4.26
C ARG A 108 1.73 5.23 5.31
N LEU A 109 1.53 6.48 4.89
CA LEU A 109 1.60 7.64 5.77
C LEU A 109 0.74 7.49 7.04
N PHE A 110 -0.51 7.05 6.88
CA PHE A 110 -1.41 6.85 8.03
C PHE A 110 -1.01 5.68 8.93
N GLY A 111 -0.25 4.72 8.39
CA GLY A 111 0.36 3.68 9.20
C GLY A 111 1.44 4.25 10.11
N ILE A 112 2.31 5.12 9.59
CA ILE A 112 3.32 5.84 10.39
C ILE A 112 2.64 6.78 11.41
N ALA A 113 1.68 7.58 10.97
CA ALA A 113 0.97 8.51 11.85
C ALA A 113 0.32 7.83 13.07
N ALA A 114 -0.10 6.57 12.91
CA ALA A 114 -0.74 5.79 13.97
C ALA A 114 0.25 5.09 14.92
N LEU A 115 1.56 5.12 14.65
CA LEU A 115 2.56 4.59 15.56
C LEU A 115 2.62 5.40 16.85
N THR A 116 3.12 4.77 17.90
CA THR A 116 3.30 5.33 19.24
C THR A 116 4.78 5.21 19.64
N PRO A 117 5.26 5.90 20.68
CA PRO A 117 6.62 5.72 21.17
C PRO A 117 7.02 4.27 21.43
N ASN A 118 6.06 3.42 21.84
CA ASN A 118 6.31 1.99 22.10
C ASN A 118 6.68 1.15 20.88
N ASN A 119 6.51 1.70 19.67
CA ASN A 119 6.96 1.05 18.45
C ASN A 119 8.46 1.28 18.16
N PHE A 120 9.15 2.07 18.99
CA PHE A 120 10.54 2.47 18.75
C PHE A 120 11.43 2.05 19.89
N THR A 121 12.55 1.40 19.56
CA THR A 121 13.60 1.02 20.51
C THR A 121 14.92 1.62 20.07
N LEU A 122 15.57 2.38 20.94
CA LEU A 122 16.88 2.94 20.70
C LEU A 122 17.97 1.95 21.14
N GLU A 123 18.83 1.56 20.21
CA GLU A 123 20.01 0.74 20.51
C GLU A 123 21.18 1.62 21.05
N PRO A 124 22.15 1.03 21.76
CA PRO A 124 23.28 1.76 22.34
C PRO A 124 24.14 2.49 21.28
N ASP A 125 24.17 2.01 20.05
CA ASP A 125 24.91 2.61 18.93
C ASP A 125 24.18 3.81 18.28
N GLY A 126 23.04 4.23 18.85
CA GLY A 126 22.21 5.30 18.29
C GLY A 126 21.31 4.86 17.14
N THR A 127 21.29 3.59 16.79
CA THR A 127 20.34 3.02 15.82
C THR A 127 18.95 2.93 16.45
N LEU A 128 17.95 3.44 15.74
CA LEU A 128 16.54 3.33 16.14
C LEU A 128 15.89 2.17 15.41
N ILE A 129 15.33 1.24 16.17
CA ILE A 129 14.54 0.13 15.63
C ILE A 129 13.07 0.51 15.67
N LEU A 130 12.42 0.53 14.51
CA LEU A 130 10.97 0.63 14.39
C LEU A 130 10.38 -0.78 14.31
N ASP A 131 9.53 -1.13 15.26
CA ASP A 131 8.73 -2.37 15.27
C ASP A 131 7.31 -2.10 14.76
N TRP A 132 6.98 -2.73 13.65
CA TRP A 132 5.66 -2.66 13.00
C TRP A 132 4.70 -3.76 13.43
N SER A 133 5.09 -4.69 14.29
CA SER A 133 4.30 -5.88 14.62
C SER A 133 2.91 -5.53 15.17
N VAL A 134 2.76 -4.34 15.76
CA VAL A 134 1.54 -3.90 16.46
C VAL A 134 0.61 -3.03 15.59
N ALA A 135 1.08 -2.48 14.47
CA ALA A 135 0.38 -1.39 13.78
C ALA A 135 -0.47 -1.76 12.55
N PRO A 136 -0.14 -2.69 11.65
CA PRO A 136 -0.88 -2.87 10.40
C PRO A 136 -2.14 -3.73 10.57
N LYS A 137 -3.12 -3.48 9.70
CA LYS A 137 -4.34 -4.33 9.60
C LYS A 137 -4.03 -5.82 9.46
N THR A 138 -2.93 -6.16 8.79
CA THR A 138 -2.44 -7.53 8.60
C THR A 138 -1.88 -8.15 9.87
N ALA A 139 -1.36 -7.37 10.80
CA ALA A 139 -0.88 -7.85 12.09
C ALA A 139 -2.01 -8.43 12.96
N ARG A 140 -3.23 -7.92 12.80
CA ARG A 140 -4.40 -8.44 13.50
C ARG A 140 -4.80 -9.85 13.04
N ALA A 141 -4.54 -10.18 11.77
CA ALA A 141 -4.87 -11.47 11.19
C ALA A 141 -3.72 -12.49 11.38
N ASP A 142 -2.48 -12.02 11.29
CA ASP A 142 -1.28 -12.86 11.44
C ASP A 142 -0.09 -11.99 11.91
N PRO A 143 0.17 -11.91 13.22
CA PRO A 143 1.26 -11.11 13.79
C PRO A 143 2.64 -11.51 13.26
N HIS A 144 2.88 -12.79 13.01
CA HIS A 144 4.18 -13.27 12.50
C HIS A 144 4.45 -12.83 11.05
N ARG A 145 3.42 -12.82 10.22
CA ARG A 145 3.51 -12.28 8.85
C ARG A 145 3.63 -10.76 8.81
N ALA A 146 3.14 -10.08 9.83
CA ALA A 146 3.15 -8.62 9.90
C ALA A 146 4.38 -8.06 10.62
N SER A 147 5.12 -8.87 11.38
CA SER A 147 6.29 -8.39 12.10
C SER A 147 7.32 -7.83 11.12
N ARG A 148 7.65 -6.57 11.29
CA ARG A 148 8.56 -5.83 10.44
C ARG A 148 9.41 -4.92 11.30
N PHE A 149 10.70 -5.10 11.19
CA PHE A 149 11.67 -4.25 11.84
C PHE A 149 12.38 -3.40 10.79
N VAL A 150 12.50 -2.10 11.05
CA VAL A 150 13.26 -1.19 10.21
C VAL A 150 14.28 -0.50 11.10
N LYS A 151 15.55 -0.55 10.69
CA LYS A 151 16.63 0.19 11.35
C LYS A 151 16.74 1.59 10.73
N ILE A 152 16.67 2.60 11.57
CA ILE A 152 16.80 4.02 11.19
C ILE A 152 18.05 4.56 11.88
N ARG A 153 18.84 5.34 11.16
CA ARG A 153 20.11 5.89 11.66
C ARG A 153 20.23 7.40 11.40
N GLY A 154 21.22 8.01 12.04
CA GLY A 154 21.56 9.41 11.81
C GLY A 154 20.47 10.39 12.23
N GLN A 155 20.28 11.46 11.48
CA GLN A 155 19.35 12.54 11.80
C GLN A 155 17.89 12.05 11.87
N ASP A 156 17.49 11.11 11.00
CA ASP A 156 16.13 10.55 11.01
C ASP A 156 15.83 9.79 12.32
N ALA A 157 16.82 9.09 12.89
CA ALA A 157 16.70 8.43 14.20
C ALA A 157 16.58 9.46 15.33
N PHE A 158 17.43 10.47 15.31
CA PHE A 158 17.44 11.55 16.31
C PHE A 158 16.10 12.32 16.32
N ASP A 159 15.62 12.75 15.15
CA ASP A 159 14.37 13.49 15.03
C ASP A 159 13.16 12.65 15.49
N THR A 160 13.17 11.37 15.14
CA THR A 160 12.12 10.45 15.56
C THR A 160 12.11 10.23 17.07
N MET A 161 13.28 10.05 17.68
CA MET A 161 13.39 9.92 19.14
C MET A 161 12.98 11.20 19.86
N ASN A 162 13.35 12.36 19.35
CA ASN A 162 12.89 13.62 19.90
C ASN A 162 11.36 13.73 19.83
N LEU A 163 10.74 13.30 18.72
CA LEU A 163 9.28 13.25 18.64
C LEU A 163 8.71 12.32 19.71
N CYS A 164 9.22 11.09 19.84
CA CYS A 164 8.76 10.13 20.83
C CYS A 164 8.85 10.68 22.26
N ARG A 165 9.92 11.42 22.62
CA ARG A 165 10.09 12.03 23.94
C ARG A 165 9.06 13.11 24.27
N THR A 166 8.42 13.74 23.27
CA THR A 166 7.36 14.74 23.48
C THR A 166 5.98 14.15 23.64
N LEU A 167 5.83 12.84 23.48
CA LEU A 167 4.56 12.13 23.46
C LEU A 167 4.42 11.20 24.67
N GLN A 168 3.19 10.96 25.06
CA GLN A 168 2.90 9.88 26.01
C GLN A 168 3.07 8.51 25.33
N GLU A 169 3.33 7.48 26.11
CA GLU A 169 3.67 6.13 25.64
C GLU A 169 2.70 5.53 24.59
N LYS A 170 1.40 5.83 24.76
CA LYS A 170 0.32 5.36 23.86
C LYS A 170 -0.21 6.44 22.92
N GLU A 171 0.38 7.62 22.96
CA GLU A 171 0.00 8.72 22.08
C GLU A 171 0.52 8.48 20.65
N LYS A 172 -0.31 8.75 19.65
CA LYS A 172 0.08 8.62 18.24
C LYS A 172 1.11 9.68 17.88
N LEU A 173 2.01 9.36 16.96
CA LEU A 173 3.02 10.32 16.46
C LEU A 173 2.38 11.62 15.94
N THR A 174 1.23 11.51 15.28
CA THR A 174 0.43 12.66 14.87
C THR A 174 -1.03 12.29 14.60
N ASN A 175 -1.90 13.28 14.74
CA ASN A 175 -3.32 13.19 14.39
C ASN A 175 -3.62 13.81 13.01
N ILE A 176 -2.68 13.68 12.06
CA ILE A 176 -2.86 14.21 10.70
C ILE A 176 -4.11 13.61 10.04
N THR A 177 -4.92 14.46 9.44
CA THR A 177 -6.16 14.05 8.76
C THR A 177 -5.95 13.88 7.25
N ASN A 178 -6.84 13.12 6.58
CA ASN A 178 -6.81 12.98 5.12
C ASN A 178 -6.83 14.34 4.41
N ALA A 179 -7.70 15.26 4.85
CA ALA A 179 -7.80 16.59 4.26
C ALA A 179 -6.50 17.41 4.38
N LYS A 180 -5.75 17.26 5.47
CA LYS A 180 -4.43 17.88 5.62
C LYS A 180 -3.41 17.26 4.67
N VAL A 181 -3.42 15.94 4.53
CA VAL A 181 -2.52 15.23 3.60
C VAL A 181 -2.83 15.58 2.15
N GLU A 182 -4.10 15.60 1.76
CA GLU A 182 -4.54 15.99 0.41
C GLU A 182 -4.10 17.42 0.09
N ARG A 183 -4.33 18.37 0.98
CA ARG A 183 -3.85 19.76 0.83
C ARG A 183 -2.32 19.85 0.74
N ALA A 184 -1.62 19.01 1.52
CA ALA A 184 -0.16 18.97 1.48
C ALA A 184 0.40 18.50 0.15
N LEU A 185 -0.30 17.59 -0.52
CA LEU A 185 0.14 16.93 -1.76
C LEU A 185 -0.47 17.54 -3.03
N ALA A 186 -1.51 18.37 -2.88
CA ALA A 186 -2.22 19.01 -4.00
C ALA A 186 -1.31 19.80 -4.96
N PRO A 187 -0.32 20.60 -4.50
CA PRO A 187 0.56 21.34 -5.41
C PRO A 187 1.31 20.45 -6.41
N TRP A 188 1.51 19.18 -6.07
CA TRP A 188 2.19 18.19 -6.91
C TRP A 188 1.21 17.26 -7.65
N GLY A 189 -0.11 17.48 -7.56
CA GLY A 189 -1.11 16.58 -8.13
C GLY A 189 -1.00 15.14 -7.58
N ALA A 190 -0.56 15.02 -6.33
CA ALA A 190 -0.22 13.76 -5.69
C ALA A 190 -1.21 13.36 -4.59
N THR A 191 -1.19 12.10 -4.18
CA THR A 191 -2.01 11.53 -3.12
C THR A 191 -1.13 10.84 -2.07
N ALA A 192 -1.68 10.44 -0.94
CA ALA A 192 -0.95 9.66 0.07
C ALA A 192 -0.31 8.38 -0.51
N HIS A 193 -0.90 7.78 -1.55
CA HIS A 193 -0.32 6.64 -2.26
C HIS A 193 0.90 7.02 -3.11
N SER A 194 0.99 8.27 -3.56
CA SER A 194 2.11 8.78 -4.35
C SER A 194 3.42 8.74 -3.57
N ILE A 195 3.36 8.92 -2.24
CA ILE A 195 4.53 8.82 -1.36
C ILE A 195 5.14 7.42 -1.46
N LYS A 196 4.36 6.38 -1.15
CA LYS A 196 4.86 4.99 -1.20
C LYS A 196 5.35 4.59 -2.59
N ARG A 197 4.69 5.07 -3.64
CA ARG A 197 5.09 4.80 -5.03
C ARG A 197 6.39 5.51 -5.39
N GLY A 198 6.57 6.73 -4.91
CA GLY A 198 7.81 7.49 -5.08
C GLY A 198 8.99 6.77 -4.44
N VAL A 199 8.81 6.32 -3.19
CA VAL A 199 9.85 5.54 -2.50
C VAL A 199 10.24 4.28 -3.25
N LEU A 200 9.25 3.53 -3.75
CA LEU A 200 9.52 2.30 -4.52
C LEU A 200 10.30 2.59 -5.80
N ARG A 201 9.98 3.69 -6.47
CA ARG A 201 10.72 4.13 -7.66
C ARG A 201 12.14 4.54 -7.30
N HIS A 202 12.30 5.37 -6.29
CA HIS A 202 13.60 5.83 -5.80
C HIS A 202 14.47 4.65 -5.31
N ALA A 203 13.89 3.70 -4.57
CA ALA A 203 14.58 2.49 -4.16
C ALA A 203 15.02 1.64 -5.36
N ALA A 204 14.22 1.56 -6.42
CA ALA A 204 14.61 0.87 -7.65
C ALA A 204 15.80 1.56 -8.35
N GLU A 205 15.80 2.89 -8.38
CA GLU A 205 16.91 3.69 -8.92
C GLU A 205 18.21 3.46 -8.12
N ILE A 206 18.11 3.41 -6.77
CA ILE A 206 19.25 3.10 -5.89
C ILE A 206 19.77 1.67 -6.15
N VAL A 207 18.87 0.69 -6.20
CA VAL A 207 19.25 -0.71 -6.45
C VAL A 207 20.00 -0.85 -7.77
N GLU A 208 19.55 -0.16 -8.81
CA GLU A 208 20.20 -0.18 -10.11
C GLU A 208 21.54 0.57 -10.08
N THR A 209 21.59 1.77 -9.51
CA THR A 209 22.80 2.59 -9.44
C THR A 209 23.94 1.89 -8.68
N TYR A 210 23.61 1.20 -7.59
CA TYR A 210 24.57 0.51 -6.74
C TYR A 210 24.68 -0.99 -7.02
N ASN A 211 24.03 -1.47 -8.08
CA ASN A 211 24.02 -2.89 -8.48
C ASN A 211 23.65 -3.85 -7.32
N LEU A 212 22.64 -3.46 -6.53
CA LEU A 212 22.15 -4.26 -5.42
C LEU A 212 21.18 -5.35 -5.91
N ASP A 213 21.00 -6.40 -5.11
CA ASP A 213 20.00 -7.43 -5.40
C ASP A 213 18.58 -6.81 -5.43
N PRO A 214 17.82 -6.91 -6.53
CA PRO A 214 16.45 -6.41 -6.64
C PRO A 214 15.50 -6.95 -5.57
N HIS A 215 15.77 -8.12 -5.00
CA HIS A 215 14.98 -8.68 -3.90
C HIS A 215 15.03 -7.84 -2.62
N VAL A 216 16.05 -6.99 -2.45
CA VAL A 216 16.14 -6.01 -1.35
C VAL A 216 14.91 -5.10 -1.31
N ILE A 217 14.35 -4.72 -2.48
CA ILE A 217 13.12 -3.91 -2.54
C ILE A 217 11.94 -4.68 -1.95
N SER A 218 11.80 -5.98 -2.26
CA SER A 218 10.73 -6.81 -1.70
C SER A 218 10.84 -6.95 -0.19
N GLN A 219 12.06 -7.10 0.31
CA GLN A 219 12.35 -7.09 1.75
C GLN A 219 12.05 -5.72 2.38
N PHE A 220 12.47 -4.64 1.74
CA PHE A 220 12.26 -3.27 2.20
C PHE A 220 10.77 -2.92 2.34
N VAL A 221 9.93 -3.28 1.37
CA VAL A 221 8.48 -3.01 1.42
C VAL A 221 7.67 -4.13 2.07
N LYS A 222 8.34 -5.18 2.48
CA LYS A 222 7.79 -6.39 3.11
C LYS A 222 6.57 -6.95 2.37
N HIS A 223 6.82 -7.45 1.18
CA HIS A 223 5.87 -8.30 0.49
C HIS A 223 5.80 -9.68 1.17
N VAL A 224 4.65 -10.35 1.07
CA VAL A 224 4.34 -11.62 1.76
C VAL A 224 5.34 -12.72 1.46
N ASN A 225 5.94 -12.69 0.26
CA ASN A 225 7.03 -13.60 -0.10
C ASN A 225 8.31 -12.79 -0.38
N PRO A 226 9.36 -12.88 0.46
CA PRO A 226 10.60 -12.16 0.24
C PRO A 226 11.38 -12.65 -0.98
N PHE A 227 11.08 -13.87 -1.49
CA PHE A 227 11.70 -14.47 -2.66
C PHE A 227 10.97 -14.15 -3.97
N GLU A 228 9.80 -13.55 -3.91
CA GLU A 228 9.05 -13.13 -5.09
C GLU A 228 8.94 -11.60 -5.14
N ILE A 229 9.26 -11.03 -6.28
CA ILE A 229 9.00 -9.61 -6.53
C ILE A 229 7.54 -9.50 -7.01
N PRO A 230 6.64 -8.93 -6.22
CA PRO A 230 5.24 -8.80 -6.62
C PRO A 230 5.10 -8.02 -7.94
N GLN A 231 4.14 -8.39 -8.77
CA GLN A 231 3.88 -7.73 -10.06
C GLN A 231 3.77 -6.21 -9.95
N ASN A 232 3.23 -5.71 -8.84
CA ASN A 232 3.16 -4.27 -8.60
C ASN A 232 4.54 -3.63 -8.43
N THR A 233 5.50 -4.34 -7.83
CA THR A 233 6.90 -3.89 -7.69
C THR A 233 7.65 -4.05 -9.01
N VAL A 234 7.44 -5.14 -9.75
CA VAL A 234 8.01 -5.36 -11.09
C VAL A 234 7.68 -4.22 -12.04
N ARG A 235 6.50 -3.58 -11.92
CA ARG A 235 6.15 -2.41 -12.74
C ARG A 235 7.06 -1.21 -12.52
N TYR A 236 7.64 -1.04 -11.34
CA TYR A 236 8.61 0.02 -11.04
C TYR A 236 10.00 -0.36 -11.52
N LEU A 237 10.36 -1.62 -11.40
CA LEU A 237 11.62 -2.17 -11.89
C LEU A 237 11.71 -2.22 -13.41
N ARG A 238 10.59 -2.26 -14.15
CA ARG A 238 10.55 -2.35 -15.63
C ARG A 238 11.24 -1.21 -16.38
N LYS A 239 11.42 -0.06 -15.77
CA LYS A 239 12.13 1.08 -16.39
C LYS A 239 13.62 1.12 -16.04
N TYR A 240 14.04 0.42 -14.99
CA TYR A 240 15.36 0.51 -14.38
C TYR A 240 15.86 -0.89 -14.00
N THR A 241 15.73 -1.89 -14.88
CA THR A 241 15.97 -3.24 -14.43
C THR A 241 17.37 -3.75 -14.75
N THR A 242 18.11 -4.03 -13.70
CA THR A 242 19.21 -4.99 -13.70
C THR A 242 18.82 -6.31 -14.38
N MET A 243 17.55 -6.74 -14.27
CA MET A 243 17.03 -7.91 -14.97
C MET A 243 17.03 -7.75 -16.50
N LEU A 244 16.67 -6.57 -17.03
CA LEU A 244 16.76 -6.32 -18.48
C LEU A 244 18.23 -6.27 -18.94
N THR A 245 19.12 -5.71 -18.13
CA THR A 245 20.57 -5.72 -18.40
C THR A 245 21.11 -7.14 -18.36
N GLN A 246 20.73 -7.96 -17.40
CA GLN A 246 21.12 -9.37 -17.32
C GLN A 246 20.57 -10.19 -18.49
N VAL A 247 19.30 -9.96 -18.88
CA VAL A 247 18.71 -10.61 -20.06
C VAL A 247 19.42 -10.15 -21.34
N SER A 248 19.71 -8.86 -21.46
CA SER A 248 20.48 -8.33 -22.61
C SER A 248 21.90 -8.91 -22.65
N SER A 249 22.55 -9.06 -21.50
CA SER A 249 23.86 -9.71 -21.41
C SER A 249 23.80 -11.18 -21.78
N LEU A 250 22.74 -11.88 -21.34
CA LEU A 250 22.53 -13.29 -21.72
C LEU A 250 22.31 -13.42 -23.24
N VAL A 251 21.47 -12.56 -23.82
CA VAL A 251 21.21 -12.53 -25.28
C VAL A 251 22.49 -12.24 -26.06
N ALA A 252 23.36 -11.37 -25.54
CA ALA A 252 24.64 -11.04 -26.19
C ALA A 252 25.66 -12.19 -26.13
N LEU A 253 25.44 -13.17 -25.23
CA LEU A 253 26.30 -14.39 -25.08
C LEU A 253 25.72 -15.59 -25.87
N MET A 254 24.51 -15.50 -26.41
CA MET A 254 23.89 -16.53 -27.25
C MET A 254 24.16 -16.28 -28.74
#